data_4f3566857046fe298565e19ad76096f3
#
_entry.id   4f3566857046fe298565e19ad76096f3
#
_cell.length_a   1.000
_cell.length_b   1.000
_cell.length_c   1.000
_cell.angle_alpha   90.00
_cell.angle_beta   90.00
_cell.angle_gamma   90.00
#
_symmetry.space_group_name_H-M   'P 1'
#
loop_
_entity.id
_entity.type
_entity.pdbx_description
1 polymer ?
#
loop_
_entity_poly.entity_id
_entity_poly.type
_entity_poly.pdbx_seq_one_letter_code
_entity_poly.pdbx_strand_id
1 'polypeptide(L)'
;EQALYGYGIDAQKSKIDAYLSLFDVEVEEVNYYIDEGISAKNLNRPEVKRLIKDVKEDKVDAIYIYKLDRLSRSVIDIYNMIEMLIDHKCNLVAVMDNIDINSANGRLFVGILAIIAQWERETIIERTNDGLEEMVRQGKWPYASKPFGYNKNEDLILSVNEKEKKILSMRQLVHYMMKMEI
;
A
#
# COMPACT_ATOMS: atom_id res chain seq x y z
N GLU A 1 -27.99 -3.09 -14.44
CA GLU A 1 -26.69 -2.60 -13.97
C GLU A 1 -25.50 -3.20 -14.74
N GLN A 2 -25.46 -4.52 -15.01
CA GLN A 2 -24.36 -5.16 -15.78
C GLN A 2 -24.16 -4.59 -17.19
N ALA A 3 -25.23 -4.23 -17.89
CA ALA A 3 -25.14 -3.63 -19.25
C ALA A 3 -24.46 -2.24 -19.22
N LEU A 4 -24.73 -1.43 -18.20
CA LEU A 4 -24.08 -0.11 -18.03
C LEU A 4 -22.57 -0.22 -17.75
N TYR A 5 -22.11 -1.27 -17.08
CA TYR A 5 -20.69 -1.51 -16.84
C TYR A 5 -19.94 -1.94 -18.12
N GLY A 6 -20.55 -2.81 -18.96
CA GLY A 6 -19.98 -3.20 -20.24
C GLY A 6 -19.73 -2.02 -21.18
N TYR A 7 -20.71 -1.14 -21.35
CA TYR A 7 -20.55 0.10 -22.13
C TYR A 7 -19.42 1.00 -21.61
N GLY A 8 -19.21 1.04 -20.29
CA GLY A 8 -18.13 1.81 -19.68
C GLY A 8 -16.74 1.27 -20.02
N ILE A 9 -16.56 -0.05 -20.08
CA ILE A 9 -15.28 -0.69 -20.41
C ILE A 9 -14.98 -0.53 -21.90
N ASP A 10 -15.94 -0.75 -22.78
CA ASP A 10 -15.77 -0.59 -24.21
C ASP A 10 -15.42 0.85 -24.59
N ALA A 11 -16.05 1.83 -23.94
CA ALA A 11 -15.71 3.23 -24.13
C ALA A 11 -14.28 3.55 -23.66
N GLN A 12 -13.81 2.94 -22.57
CA GLN A 12 -12.43 3.10 -22.09
C GLN A 12 -11.44 2.48 -23.09
N LYS A 13 -11.69 1.27 -23.56
CA LYS A 13 -10.88 0.62 -24.61
C LYS A 13 -10.78 1.48 -25.85
N SER A 14 -11.93 1.93 -26.39
CA SER A 14 -11.97 2.78 -27.60
C SER A 14 -11.13 4.06 -27.44
N LYS A 15 -11.08 4.65 -26.24
CA LYS A 15 -10.24 5.83 -25.98
C LYS A 15 -8.75 5.50 -25.94
N ILE A 16 -8.38 4.34 -25.38
CA ILE A 16 -7.00 3.86 -25.40
C ILE A 16 -6.56 3.53 -26.82
N ASP A 17 -7.38 2.82 -27.60
CA ASP A 17 -7.10 2.47 -28.99
C ASP A 17 -6.94 3.71 -29.88
N ALA A 18 -7.79 4.72 -29.67
CA ALA A 18 -7.67 6.00 -30.37
C ALA A 18 -6.36 6.73 -30.01
N TYR A 19 -5.94 6.66 -28.75
CA TYR A 19 -4.66 7.22 -28.32
C TYR A 19 -3.48 6.51 -28.97
N LEU A 20 -3.46 5.17 -28.94
CA LEU A 20 -2.40 4.36 -29.56
C LEU A 20 -2.28 4.66 -31.07
N SER A 21 -3.41 4.78 -31.77
CA SER A 21 -3.45 5.12 -33.19
C SER A 21 -2.97 6.55 -33.48
N LEU A 22 -3.31 7.51 -32.59
CA LEU A 22 -2.92 8.92 -32.77
C LEU A 22 -1.41 9.14 -32.64
N PHE A 23 -0.76 8.42 -31.74
CA PHE A 23 0.66 8.54 -31.46
C PHE A 23 1.52 7.49 -32.19
N ASP A 24 0.93 6.73 -33.14
CA ASP A 24 1.61 5.73 -33.96
C ASP A 24 2.44 4.75 -33.12
N VAL A 25 1.84 4.30 -32.01
CA VAL A 25 2.51 3.37 -31.08
C VAL A 25 2.54 1.99 -31.71
N GLU A 26 3.73 1.51 -32.01
CA GLU A 26 3.92 0.12 -32.44
C GLU A 26 3.63 -0.84 -31.30
N VAL A 27 2.69 -1.76 -31.51
CA VAL A 27 2.27 -2.75 -30.51
C VAL A 27 2.41 -4.14 -31.10
N GLU A 28 3.27 -4.97 -30.51
CA GLU A 28 3.44 -6.36 -30.92
C GLU A 28 2.33 -7.27 -30.37
N GLU A 29 1.99 -7.08 -29.08
CA GLU A 29 0.98 -7.88 -28.38
C GLU A 29 0.19 -7.01 -27.40
N VAL A 30 -1.14 -7.21 -27.36
CA VAL A 30 -2.03 -6.50 -26.43
C VAL A 30 -2.65 -7.49 -25.43
N ASN A 31 -2.40 -7.28 -24.15
CA ASN A 31 -3.02 -8.02 -23.06
C ASN A 31 -3.98 -7.12 -22.27
N TYR A 32 -5.21 -7.61 -22.04
CA TYR A 32 -6.22 -6.88 -21.28
C TYR A 32 -6.29 -7.39 -19.84
N TYR A 33 -6.30 -6.44 -18.88
CA TYR A 33 -6.47 -6.69 -17.44
C TYR A 33 -7.72 -5.96 -16.97
N ILE A 34 -8.83 -6.69 -16.82
CA ILE A 34 -10.16 -6.12 -16.60
C ILE A 34 -10.77 -6.69 -15.34
N ASP A 35 -10.95 -5.84 -14.32
CA ASP A 35 -11.66 -6.16 -13.08
C ASP A 35 -13.10 -5.62 -13.14
N GLU A 36 -14.04 -6.40 -13.69
CA GLU A 36 -15.43 -6.00 -13.83
C GLU A 36 -16.15 -5.87 -12.48
N GLY A 37 -16.82 -4.73 -12.27
CA GLY A 37 -17.66 -4.51 -11.10
C GLY A 37 -16.90 -4.36 -9.78
N ILE A 38 -15.56 -4.36 -9.81
CA ILE A 38 -14.72 -4.25 -8.60
C ILE A 38 -14.28 -2.80 -8.39
N SER A 39 -14.46 -2.29 -7.17
CA SER A 39 -14.03 -0.94 -6.82
C SER A 39 -12.51 -0.79 -6.85
N ALA A 40 -12.02 0.30 -7.45
CA ALA A 40 -10.60 0.69 -7.43
C ALA A 40 -10.14 1.26 -6.07
N LYS A 41 -10.69 0.77 -4.95
CA LYS A 41 -10.34 1.24 -3.61
C LYS A 41 -8.87 0.92 -3.26
N ASN A 42 -8.35 -0.18 -3.78
CA ASN A 42 -6.96 -0.63 -3.59
C ASN A 42 -6.52 -1.53 -4.75
N LEU A 43 -5.25 -1.96 -4.74
CA LEU A 43 -4.66 -2.86 -5.73
C LEU A 43 -4.98 -4.35 -5.50
N ASN A 44 -5.75 -4.70 -4.47
CA ASN A 44 -6.06 -6.09 -4.12
C ASN A 44 -7.20 -6.66 -4.99
N ARG A 45 -7.02 -6.67 -6.31
CA ARG A 45 -7.95 -7.15 -7.32
C ARG A 45 -7.30 -8.23 -8.18
N PRO A 46 -8.04 -9.24 -8.68
CA PRO A 46 -7.48 -10.37 -9.41
C PRO A 46 -6.62 -9.97 -10.62
N GLU A 47 -7.15 -9.11 -11.49
CA GLU A 47 -6.46 -8.72 -12.71
C GLU A 47 -5.30 -7.74 -12.45
N VAL A 48 -5.41 -6.86 -11.46
CA VAL A 48 -4.28 -6.04 -11.02
C VAL A 48 -3.14 -6.91 -10.46
N LYS A 49 -3.46 -7.96 -9.70
CA LYS A 49 -2.44 -8.92 -9.22
C LYS A 49 -1.77 -9.67 -10.36
N ARG A 50 -2.54 -10.07 -11.38
CA ARG A 50 -2.01 -10.71 -12.58
C ARG A 50 -1.08 -9.74 -13.33
N LEU A 51 -1.50 -8.50 -13.52
CA LEU A 51 -0.68 -7.44 -14.11
C LEU A 51 0.64 -7.24 -13.34
N ILE A 52 0.58 -7.10 -12.02
CA ILE A 52 1.78 -6.95 -11.18
C ILE A 52 2.73 -8.15 -11.33
N LYS A 53 2.19 -9.37 -11.43
CA LYS A 53 2.99 -10.57 -11.65
C LYS A 53 3.66 -10.53 -13.01
N ASP A 54 2.92 -10.21 -14.07
CA ASP A 54 3.43 -10.17 -15.43
C ASP A 54 4.49 -9.06 -15.61
N VAL A 55 4.33 -7.91 -14.95
CA VAL A 55 5.37 -6.86 -14.90
C VAL A 55 6.63 -7.36 -14.19
N LYS A 56 6.51 -8.04 -13.04
CA LYS A 56 7.66 -8.59 -12.31
C LYS A 56 8.38 -9.71 -13.04
N GLU A 57 7.73 -10.33 -14.00
CA GLU A 57 8.31 -11.34 -14.91
C GLU A 57 8.83 -10.69 -16.22
N ASP A 58 8.89 -9.34 -16.27
CA ASP A 58 9.35 -8.53 -17.41
C ASP A 58 8.62 -8.88 -18.74
N LYS A 59 7.31 -9.18 -18.63
CA LYS A 59 6.43 -9.52 -19.77
C LYS A 59 5.65 -8.33 -20.32
N VAL A 60 5.75 -7.17 -19.68
CA VAL A 60 4.96 -5.99 -19.99
C VAL A 60 5.89 -4.78 -20.12
N ASP A 61 5.98 -4.21 -21.31
CA ASP A 61 6.82 -3.03 -21.57
C ASP A 61 6.10 -1.72 -21.26
N ALA A 62 4.78 -1.67 -21.46
CA ALA A 62 3.98 -0.48 -21.21
C ALA A 62 2.54 -0.82 -20.81
N ILE A 63 2.00 -0.01 -19.91
CA ILE A 63 0.61 -0.07 -19.45
C ILE A 63 -0.12 1.19 -19.89
N TYR A 64 -1.23 1.00 -20.59
CA TYR A 64 -2.14 2.07 -20.98
C TYR A 64 -3.43 1.95 -20.18
N ILE A 65 -3.76 2.98 -19.43
CA ILE A 65 -5.00 3.04 -18.64
C ILE A 65 -5.83 4.25 -19.03
N TYR A 66 -7.14 4.14 -18.83
CA TYR A 66 -8.04 5.25 -19.14
C TYR A 66 -7.74 6.46 -18.24
N LYS A 67 -7.67 6.25 -16.90
CA LYS A 67 -7.31 7.22 -15.86
C LYS A 67 -6.61 6.53 -14.71
N LEU A 68 -5.82 7.26 -13.93
CA LEU A 68 -5.13 6.76 -12.72
C LEU A 68 -6.11 6.22 -11.66
N ASP A 69 -7.31 6.80 -11.55
CA ASP A 69 -8.33 6.35 -10.60
C ASP A 69 -8.88 4.94 -10.91
N ARG A 70 -8.63 4.41 -12.13
CA ARG A 70 -8.92 3.02 -12.50
C ARG A 70 -7.91 2.06 -11.87
N LEU A 71 -6.69 2.52 -11.67
CA LEU A 71 -5.64 1.72 -11.01
C LEU A 71 -5.89 1.65 -9.51
N SER A 72 -5.90 2.79 -8.83
CA SER A 72 -6.25 2.93 -7.42
C SER A 72 -6.78 4.35 -7.12
N ARG A 73 -7.54 4.48 -6.00
CA ARG A 73 -7.91 5.77 -5.43
C ARG A 73 -6.98 6.20 -4.30
N SER A 74 -6.08 5.33 -3.87
CA SER A 74 -5.06 5.60 -2.86
C SER A 74 -3.81 6.17 -3.54
N VAL A 75 -3.37 7.34 -3.10
CA VAL A 75 -2.14 7.97 -3.61
C VAL A 75 -0.92 7.11 -3.30
N ILE A 76 -0.88 6.52 -2.11
CA ILE A 76 0.19 5.61 -1.70
C ILE A 76 0.27 4.38 -2.61
N ASP A 77 -0.87 3.79 -2.96
CA ASP A 77 -0.92 2.61 -3.85
C ASP A 77 -0.46 2.98 -5.26
N ILE A 78 -0.91 4.12 -5.80
CA ILE A 78 -0.49 4.62 -7.12
C ILE A 78 1.01 4.86 -7.13
N TYR A 79 1.55 5.54 -6.13
CA TYR A 79 2.97 5.82 -6.03
C TYR A 79 3.80 4.52 -5.96
N ASN A 80 3.43 3.58 -5.08
CA ASN A 80 4.13 2.30 -4.95
C ASN A 80 4.08 1.47 -6.25
N MET A 81 2.94 1.53 -6.98
CA MET A 81 2.81 0.87 -8.28
C MET A 81 3.74 1.50 -9.30
N ILE A 82 3.80 2.84 -9.38
CA ILE A 82 4.67 3.56 -10.31
C ILE A 82 6.15 3.28 -10.00
N GLU A 83 6.57 3.26 -8.74
CA GLU A 83 7.94 2.88 -8.37
C GLU A 83 8.29 1.47 -8.89
N MET A 84 7.41 0.49 -8.63
CA MET A 84 7.61 -0.87 -9.12
C MET A 84 7.70 -0.91 -10.66
N LEU A 85 6.88 -0.14 -11.39
CA LEU A 85 6.93 -0.07 -12.84
C LEU A 85 8.26 0.51 -13.34
N ILE A 86 8.76 1.56 -12.69
CA ILE A 86 10.07 2.17 -13.01
C ILE A 86 11.20 1.17 -12.80
N ASP A 87 11.20 0.42 -11.70
CA ASP A 87 12.20 -0.60 -11.39
C ASP A 87 12.26 -1.70 -12.47
N HIS A 88 11.10 -2.06 -13.04
CA HIS A 88 10.98 -3.03 -14.13
C HIS A 88 11.01 -2.40 -15.53
N LYS A 89 11.33 -1.11 -15.65
CA LYS A 89 11.37 -0.34 -16.92
C LYS A 89 10.06 -0.39 -17.72
N CYS A 90 8.96 -0.65 -17.06
CA CYS A 90 7.62 -0.68 -17.63
C CYS A 90 7.03 0.74 -17.62
N ASN A 91 6.58 1.24 -18.77
CA ASN A 91 5.97 2.56 -18.87
C ASN A 91 4.50 2.54 -18.38
N LEU A 92 4.01 3.66 -17.89
CA LEU A 92 2.58 3.87 -17.57
C LEU A 92 2.08 5.13 -18.22
N VAL A 93 1.01 4.98 -19.01
CA VAL A 93 0.31 6.09 -19.67
C VAL A 93 -1.15 6.12 -19.22
N ALA A 94 -1.55 7.21 -18.57
CA ALA A 94 -2.95 7.48 -18.25
C ALA A 94 -3.53 8.45 -19.30
N VAL A 95 -4.27 7.88 -20.25
CA VAL A 95 -4.67 8.53 -21.50
C VAL A 95 -5.47 9.82 -21.25
N MET A 96 -6.49 9.76 -20.39
CA MET A 96 -7.38 10.90 -20.14
C MET A 96 -6.81 11.90 -19.13
N ASP A 97 -5.84 11.49 -18.33
CA ASP A 97 -5.14 12.38 -17.39
C ASP A 97 -3.92 13.05 -18.07
N ASN A 98 -3.60 12.61 -19.32
CA ASN A 98 -2.45 13.07 -20.09
C ASN A 98 -1.13 12.94 -19.33
N ILE A 99 -0.97 11.80 -18.64
CA ILE A 99 0.21 11.46 -17.86
C ILE A 99 0.93 10.29 -18.52
N ASP A 100 2.19 10.48 -18.86
CA ASP A 100 3.15 9.47 -19.28
C ASP A 100 4.36 9.57 -18.34
N ILE A 101 4.59 8.55 -17.50
CA ILE A 101 5.63 8.59 -16.47
C ILE A 101 7.05 8.75 -17.03
N ASN A 102 7.28 8.40 -18.29
CA ASN A 102 8.57 8.57 -18.95
C ASN A 102 8.78 10.00 -19.50
N SER A 103 7.72 10.80 -19.62
CA SER A 103 7.81 12.19 -20.05
C SER A 103 8.42 13.09 -18.97
N ALA A 104 8.88 14.30 -19.34
CA ALA A 104 9.34 15.29 -18.37
C ALA A 104 8.23 15.69 -17.37
N ASN A 105 7.02 15.90 -17.87
CA ASN A 105 5.84 16.21 -17.03
C ASN A 105 5.45 15.01 -16.14
N GLY A 106 5.53 13.80 -16.66
CA GLY A 106 5.28 12.60 -15.88
C GLY A 106 6.27 12.40 -14.74
N ARG A 107 7.56 12.65 -14.97
CA ARG A 107 8.56 12.61 -13.88
C ARG A 107 8.31 13.65 -12.81
N LEU A 108 7.89 14.86 -13.19
CA LEU A 108 7.47 15.88 -12.22
C LEU A 108 6.24 15.40 -11.42
N PHE A 109 5.26 14.84 -12.11
CA PHE A 109 4.05 14.29 -11.48
C PHE A 109 4.41 13.18 -10.46
N VAL A 110 5.27 12.24 -10.83
CA VAL A 110 5.75 11.18 -9.92
C VAL A 110 6.45 11.77 -8.69
N GLY A 111 7.28 12.81 -8.87
CA GLY A 111 7.90 13.53 -7.74
C GLY A 111 6.88 14.16 -6.79
N ILE A 112 5.82 14.75 -7.31
CA ILE A 112 4.73 15.29 -6.49
C ILE A 112 3.98 14.20 -5.76
N LEU A 113 3.68 13.08 -6.44
CA LEU A 113 3.04 11.91 -5.81
C LEU A 113 3.89 11.35 -4.67
N ALA A 114 5.22 11.29 -4.82
CA ALA A 114 6.13 10.84 -3.78
C ALA A 114 6.00 11.67 -2.50
N ILE A 115 5.97 13.00 -2.65
CA ILE A 115 5.82 13.94 -1.52
C ILE A 115 4.46 13.73 -0.83
N ILE A 116 3.37 13.61 -1.60
CA ILE A 116 2.02 13.41 -1.06
C ILE A 116 1.93 12.05 -0.35
N ALA A 117 2.46 10.99 -0.96
CA ALA A 117 2.45 9.65 -0.37
C ALA A 117 3.25 9.61 0.95
N GLN A 118 4.38 10.31 1.02
CA GLN A 118 5.16 10.44 2.24
C GLN A 118 4.39 11.19 3.33
N TRP A 119 3.79 12.32 2.99
CA TRP A 119 2.96 13.10 3.92
C TRP A 119 1.76 12.29 4.45
N GLU A 120 1.06 11.55 3.59
CA GLU A 120 -0.03 10.65 4.03
C GLU A 120 0.46 9.59 5.01
N ARG A 121 1.64 8.94 4.75
CA ARG A 121 2.24 7.96 5.67
C ARG A 121 2.53 8.57 7.03
N GLU A 122 3.15 9.75 7.07
CA GLU A 122 3.48 10.47 8.30
C GLU A 122 2.22 10.83 9.08
N THR A 123 1.19 11.35 8.39
CA THR A 123 -0.10 11.67 9.00
C THR A 123 -0.79 10.45 9.62
N ILE A 124 -0.71 9.28 8.96
CA ILE A 124 -1.24 8.02 9.50
C ILE A 124 -0.48 7.61 10.78
N ILE A 125 0.85 7.75 10.77
CA ILE A 125 1.70 7.43 11.94
C ILE A 125 1.35 8.36 13.10
N GLU A 126 1.26 9.68 12.88
CA GLU A 126 0.87 10.65 13.91
C GLU A 126 -0.49 10.29 14.53
N ARG A 127 -1.52 10.11 13.71
CA ARG A 127 -2.87 9.73 14.20
C ARG A 127 -2.87 8.41 14.96
N THR A 128 -2.03 7.46 14.54
CA THR A 128 -1.90 6.18 15.23
C THR A 128 -1.25 6.37 16.59
N ASN A 129 -0.19 7.16 16.67
CA ASN A 129 0.50 7.48 17.93
C ASN A 129 -0.41 8.25 18.90
N ASP A 130 -1.14 9.26 18.42
CA ASP A 130 -2.14 9.99 19.21
C ASP A 130 -3.18 9.03 19.82
N GLY A 131 -3.67 8.08 19.00
CA GLY A 131 -4.59 7.05 19.47
C GLY A 131 -3.99 6.13 20.54
N LEU A 132 -2.72 5.72 20.37
CA LEU A 132 -2.00 4.90 21.35
C LEU A 132 -1.76 5.69 22.65
N GLU A 133 -1.36 6.96 22.57
CA GLU A 133 -1.17 7.83 23.73
C GLU A 133 -2.47 8.02 24.52
N GLU A 134 -3.59 8.22 23.82
CA GLU A 134 -4.89 8.34 24.46
C GLU A 134 -5.30 7.04 25.16
N MET A 135 -5.04 5.88 24.56
CA MET A 135 -5.25 4.58 25.23
C MET A 135 -4.42 4.46 26.51
N VAL A 136 -3.15 4.85 26.48
CA VAL A 136 -2.26 4.85 27.66
C VAL A 136 -2.79 5.82 28.73
N ARG A 137 -3.26 7.01 28.33
CA ARG A 137 -3.85 8.00 29.27
C ARG A 137 -5.10 7.46 29.96
N GLN A 138 -5.86 6.59 29.26
CA GLN A 138 -6.99 5.86 29.85
C GLN A 138 -6.58 4.63 30.70
N GLY A 139 -5.29 4.39 30.90
CA GLY A 139 -4.76 3.23 31.64
C GLY A 139 -4.82 1.91 30.87
N LYS A 140 -5.03 1.95 29.55
CA LYS A 140 -5.11 0.77 28.69
C LYS A 140 -3.75 0.44 28.07
N TRP A 141 -3.49 -0.84 27.87
CA TRP A 141 -2.30 -1.31 27.16
C TRP A 141 -2.57 -1.37 25.64
N PRO A 142 -1.87 -0.55 24.83
CA PRO A 142 -2.24 -0.38 23.43
C PRO A 142 -1.73 -1.47 22.49
N TYR A 143 -0.84 -2.36 22.95
CA TYR A 143 -0.21 -3.35 22.09
C TYR A 143 -0.92 -4.72 22.15
N ALA A 144 -0.79 -5.50 21.06
CA ALA A 144 -1.38 -6.84 20.95
C ALA A 144 -0.79 -7.79 22.00
N SER A 145 0.54 -7.82 22.15
CA SER A 145 1.23 -8.66 23.13
C SER A 145 1.29 -7.99 24.51
N LYS A 146 1.01 -8.75 25.56
CA LYS A 146 1.22 -8.31 26.95
C LYS A 146 2.72 -8.32 27.31
N PRO A 147 3.23 -7.42 28.16
CA PRO A 147 4.57 -7.53 28.69
C PRO A 147 4.65 -8.71 29.67
N PHE A 148 5.84 -9.31 29.75
CA PHE A 148 6.10 -10.37 30.73
C PHE A 148 5.96 -9.85 32.17
N GLY A 149 5.31 -10.61 33.02
CA GLY A 149 4.98 -10.18 34.40
C GLY A 149 3.57 -9.60 34.55
N TYR A 150 2.82 -9.49 33.45
CA TYR A 150 1.46 -8.94 33.51
C TYR A 150 0.46 -9.84 32.78
N ASN A 151 -0.79 -9.77 33.19
CA ASN A 151 -1.95 -10.28 32.43
C ASN A 151 -2.66 -9.08 31.81
N LYS A 152 -3.27 -9.29 30.63
CA LYS A 152 -4.10 -8.29 29.95
C LYS A 152 -5.54 -8.83 29.90
N ASN A 153 -6.49 -8.06 30.39
CA ASN A 153 -7.91 -8.40 30.32
C ASN A 153 -8.54 -7.93 28.98
N GLU A 154 -9.82 -8.18 28.79
CA GLU A 154 -10.57 -7.80 27.60
C GLU A 154 -10.66 -6.27 27.43
N ASP A 155 -10.66 -5.51 28.54
CA ASP A 155 -10.65 -4.05 28.53
C ASP A 155 -9.26 -3.45 28.27
N LEU A 156 -8.27 -4.28 27.93
CA LEU A 156 -6.88 -3.90 27.69
C LEU A 156 -6.14 -3.37 28.92
N ILE A 157 -6.64 -3.63 30.13
CA ILE A 157 -6.01 -3.22 31.37
C ILE A 157 -5.00 -4.29 31.80
N LEU A 158 -3.80 -3.84 32.20
CA LEU A 158 -2.77 -4.72 32.71
C LEU A 158 -2.96 -4.96 34.24
N SER A 159 -2.85 -6.21 34.66
CA SER A 159 -2.75 -6.61 36.06
C SER A 159 -1.49 -7.44 36.28
N VAL A 160 -0.93 -7.40 37.47
CA VAL A 160 0.31 -8.14 37.78
C VAL A 160 0.05 -9.64 37.74
N ASN A 161 0.92 -10.38 37.04
CA ASN A 161 0.95 -11.84 37.06
C ASN A 161 1.92 -12.30 38.18
N GLU A 162 1.39 -12.71 39.30
CA GLU A 162 2.21 -13.07 40.50
C GLU A 162 3.16 -14.27 40.23
N LYS A 163 2.85 -15.16 39.30
CA LYS A 163 3.75 -16.26 38.90
C LYS A 163 4.94 -15.76 38.11
N GLU A 164 4.71 -14.93 37.11
CA GLU A 164 5.75 -14.35 36.25
C GLU A 164 6.58 -13.30 37.00
N LYS A 165 5.99 -12.54 37.94
CA LYS A 165 6.66 -11.60 38.82
C LYS A 165 7.72 -12.28 39.70
N LYS A 166 7.44 -13.47 40.26
CA LYS A 166 8.43 -14.25 41.03
C LYS A 166 9.64 -14.61 40.17
N ILE A 167 9.47 -14.94 38.92
CA ILE A 167 10.56 -15.25 37.98
C ILE A 167 11.40 -14.00 37.69
N LEU A 168 10.78 -12.83 37.52
CA LEU A 168 11.48 -11.56 37.32
C LEU A 168 12.32 -11.19 38.56
N SER A 169 11.77 -11.31 39.77
CA SER A 169 12.49 -11.04 41.01
C SER A 169 13.67 -11.99 41.22
N MET A 170 13.53 -13.27 40.85
CA MET A 170 14.65 -14.24 40.91
C MET A 170 15.73 -13.91 39.87
N ARG A 171 15.37 -13.52 38.64
CA ARG A 171 16.35 -13.08 37.61
C ARG A 171 17.11 -11.83 38.04
N GLN A 172 16.47 -10.88 38.65
CA GLN A 172 17.12 -9.68 39.20
C GLN A 172 18.08 -10.03 40.35
N LEU A 173 17.69 -10.93 41.24
CA LEU A 173 18.53 -11.43 42.32
C LEU A 173 19.77 -12.16 41.77
N VAL A 174 19.58 -13.08 40.82
CA VAL A 174 20.70 -13.80 40.19
C VAL A 174 21.64 -12.83 39.45
N HIS A 175 21.10 -11.86 38.73
CA HIS A 175 21.93 -10.84 38.08
C HIS A 175 22.70 -9.96 39.07
N TYR A 176 22.09 -9.66 40.23
CA TYR A 176 22.76 -8.90 41.29
C TYR A 176 23.86 -9.73 41.95
N MET A 177 23.61 -11.01 42.22
CA MET A 177 24.62 -11.93 42.78
C MET A 177 25.79 -12.15 41.85
N MET A 178 25.55 -12.33 40.54
CA MET A 178 26.62 -12.46 39.52
C MET A 178 27.47 -11.19 39.39
N LYS A 179 26.98 -10.01 39.76
CA LYS A 179 27.76 -8.76 39.82
C LYS A 179 28.55 -8.57 41.10
N MET A 180 28.23 -9.31 42.15
CA MET A 180 28.94 -9.23 43.43
C MET A 180 30.06 -10.26 43.60
N GLU A 181 30.17 -11.24 42.65
CA GLU A 181 31.27 -12.24 42.64
C GLU A 181 32.44 -11.84 41.74
N ILE A 182 32.53 -10.56 41.35
CA ILE A 182 33.70 -9.94 40.72
C ILE A 182 34.20 -8.86 41.73
#